data_4f26a30fd1ace247978ecad49374bc2d
#
_entry.id   4f26a30fd1ace247978ecad49374bc2d
#
_cell.length_a   1.000
_cell.length_b   1.000
_cell.length_c   1.000
_cell.angle_alpha   90.00
_cell.angle_beta   90.00
_cell.angle_gamma   90.00
#
_symmetry.space_group_name_H-M   'P 1'
#
loop_
_entity.id
_entity.type
_entity.pdbx_description
1 polymer ?
#
loop_
_entity_poly.entity_id
_entity_poly.type
_entity_poly.pdbx_seq_one_letter_code
_entity_poly.pdbx_strand_id
1 'polypeptide(L)'
;LKPVVWLFNGLASRLMRAAGVREQPDDAVTHADILAMTAAGTQAGVVHRQEQQVIENVFELDTRTVESAMTPRSRIVHFLQDDDAAVITARIAQQPHATYLVCESNIDHVVGCVDASDLFVRVLRNEPIALQGEPAKGLLRKVLMIPDRLTLSEVLTQFRQAHEDFAVIVNEYSLVVGVITLNDVMSTVMGSLVDPGDEEQIVRRDDGSWLMDGLTPVGDMVRALGADPEALPQRGQYDTLAGFLMVLLRRIP
;
A
#
# COMPACT_ATOMS: atom_id res chain seq x y z
N LEU A 1 -41.08 -38.29 -2.12
CA LEU A 1 -40.87 -36.81 -2.07
C LEU A 1 -40.01 -36.27 -3.23
N LYS A 2 -38.96 -36.98 -3.70
CA LYS A 2 -38.09 -36.54 -4.81
C LYS A 2 -38.81 -36.21 -6.14
N PRO A 3 -39.76 -36.99 -6.63
CA PRO A 3 -40.44 -36.69 -7.91
C PRO A 3 -41.34 -35.45 -7.84
N VAL A 4 -41.92 -35.16 -6.66
CA VAL A 4 -42.78 -33.99 -6.47
C VAL A 4 -41.95 -32.70 -6.47
N VAL A 5 -40.80 -32.71 -5.82
CA VAL A 5 -39.85 -31.56 -5.82
C VAL A 5 -39.34 -31.29 -7.23
N TRP A 6 -39.02 -32.33 -7.99
CA TRP A 6 -38.59 -32.19 -9.39
C TRP A 6 -39.67 -31.58 -10.29
N LEU A 7 -40.94 -31.98 -10.11
CA LEU A 7 -42.06 -31.42 -10.85
C LEU A 7 -42.31 -29.96 -10.55
N PHE A 8 -42.25 -29.57 -9.24
CA PHE A 8 -42.42 -28.18 -8.80
C PHE A 8 -41.28 -27.28 -9.28
N ASN A 9 -39.99 -27.71 -9.21
CA ASN A 9 -38.87 -26.98 -9.76
C ASN A 9 -39.00 -26.79 -11.29
N GLY A 10 -39.39 -27.82 -12.02
CA GLY A 10 -39.61 -27.72 -13.47
C GLY A 10 -40.74 -26.77 -13.86
N LEU A 11 -41.82 -26.70 -13.07
CA LEU A 11 -42.92 -25.77 -13.29
C LEU A 11 -42.52 -24.32 -12.92
N ALA A 12 -41.84 -24.14 -11.81
CA ALA A 12 -41.34 -22.84 -11.37
C ALA A 12 -40.35 -22.23 -12.38
N SER A 13 -39.39 -23.02 -12.89
CA SER A 13 -38.42 -22.56 -13.90
C SER A 13 -39.11 -22.20 -15.24
N ARG A 14 -40.17 -22.89 -15.62
CA ARG A 14 -40.95 -22.53 -16.82
C ARG A 14 -41.77 -21.25 -16.64
N LEU A 15 -42.36 -21.04 -15.47
CA LEU A 15 -43.06 -19.80 -15.12
C LEU A 15 -42.15 -18.61 -15.07
N MET A 16 -40.96 -18.74 -14.45
CA MET A 16 -39.94 -17.65 -14.40
C MET A 16 -39.45 -17.28 -15.81
N ARG A 17 -39.20 -18.28 -16.68
CA ARG A 17 -38.84 -18.02 -18.09
C ARG A 17 -39.95 -17.32 -18.87
N ALA A 18 -41.20 -17.70 -18.63
CA ALA A 18 -42.38 -17.08 -19.28
C ALA A 18 -42.61 -15.63 -18.77
N ALA A 19 -42.22 -15.33 -17.51
CA ALA A 19 -42.25 -14.00 -16.92
C ALA A 19 -41.08 -13.11 -17.33
N GLY A 20 -40.14 -13.59 -18.18
CA GLY A 20 -38.99 -12.83 -18.66
C GLY A 20 -37.86 -12.63 -17.61
N VAL A 21 -38.00 -13.30 -16.47
CA VAL A 21 -36.92 -13.34 -15.48
C VAL A 21 -35.81 -14.23 -16.04
N ARG A 22 -34.74 -13.63 -16.54
CA ARG A 22 -33.52 -14.37 -16.85
C ARG A 22 -32.97 -14.90 -15.53
N GLU A 23 -32.85 -16.20 -15.39
CA GLU A 23 -31.94 -16.80 -14.42
C GLU A 23 -30.56 -16.25 -14.76
N GLN A 24 -30.10 -15.20 -14.04
CA GLN A 24 -28.69 -14.98 -13.95
C GLN A 24 -28.15 -16.23 -13.27
N PRO A 25 -27.08 -16.82 -13.80
CA PRO A 25 -26.39 -17.87 -13.06
C PRO A 25 -25.89 -17.22 -11.76
N ASP A 26 -26.59 -17.52 -10.67
CA ASP A 26 -26.24 -17.11 -9.28
C ASP A 26 -24.96 -17.83 -8.78
N ASP A 27 -24.23 -18.49 -9.69
CA ASP A 27 -23.04 -19.28 -9.39
C ASP A 27 -21.73 -18.50 -9.56
N ALA A 28 -21.75 -17.17 -9.74
CA ALA A 28 -20.54 -16.38 -9.72
C ALA A 28 -20.11 -16.20 -8.27
N VAL A 29 -19.14 -17.00 -7.82
CA VAL A 29 -18.48 -16.83 -6.52
C VAL A 29 -17.95 -15.40 -6.43
N THR A 30 -18.40 -14.66 -5.43
CA THR A 30 -17.97 -13.28 -5.18
C THR A 30 -16.79 -13.24 -4.23
N HIS A 31 -16.09 -12.09 -4.16
CA HIS A 31 -15.07 -11.87 -3.12
C HIS A 31 -15.63 -12.05 -1.71
N ALA A 32 -16.87 -11.61 -1.47
CA ALA A 32 -17.55 -11.79 -0.18
C ALA A 32 -17.76 -13.27 0.17
N ASP A 33 -18.08 -14.11 -0.81
CA ASP A 33 -18.24 -15.55 -0.58
C ASP A 33 -16.91 -16.21 -0.20
N ILE A 34 -15.82 -15.83 -0.86
CA ILE A 34 -14.47 -16.32 -0.54
C ILE A 34 -14.08 -15.91 0.88
N LEU A 35 -14.29 -14.64 1.27
CA LEU A 35 -14.02 -14.16 2.61
C LEU A 35 -14.88 -14.85 3.67
N ALA A 36 -16.16 -15.11 3.39
CA ALA A 36 -17.04 -15.87 4.27
C ALA A 36 -16.55 -17.31 4.45
N MET A 37 -16.10 -17.95 3.36
CA MET A 37 -15.53 -19.30 3.42
C MET A 37 -14.23 -19.36 4.21
N THR A 38 -13.33 -18.39 4.08
CA THR A 38 -12.09 -18.30 4.86
C THR A 38 -12.38 -18.08 6.35
N ALA A 39 -13.34 -17.20 6.67
CA ALA A 39 -13.78 -16.98 8.06
C ALA A 39 -14.37 -18.26 8.69
N ALA A 40 -15.19 -18.98 7.94
CA ALA A 40 -15.72 -20.28 8.38
C ALA A 40 -14.60 -21.32 8.58
N GLY A 41 -13.61 -21.34 7.68
CA GLY A 41 -12.41 -22.19 7.80
C GLY A 41 -11.60 -21.89 9.06
N THR A 42 -11.47 -20.61 9.41
CA THR A 42 -10.76 -20.17 10.63
C THR A 42 -11.53 -20.59 11.88
N GLN A 43 -12.84 -20.48 11.90
CA GLN A 43 -13.68 -20.97 13.01
C GLN A 43 -13.59 -22.49 13.17
N ALA A 44 -13.47 -23.23 12.07
CA ALA A 44 -13.31 -24.68 12.06
C ALA A 44 -11.85 -25.11 12.40
N GLY A 45 -10.89 -24.18 12.54
CA GLY A 45 -9.47 -24.48 12.82
C GLY A 45 -8.70 -25.04 11.61
N VAL A 46 -9.24 -24.94 10.39
CA VAL A 46 -8.61 -25.41 9.15
C VAL A 46 -7.69 -24.32 8.57
N VAL A 47 -8.04 -23.05 8.78
CA VAL A 47 -7.28 -21.87 8.35
C VAL A 47 -6.80 -21.13 9.58
N HIS A 48 -5.52 -20.72 9.63
CA HIS A 48 -5.00 -19.88 10.70
C HIS A 48 -5.47 -18.42 10.54
N ARG A 49 -5.60 -17.69 11.64
CA ARG A 49 -6.00 -16.27 11.60
C ARG A 49 -5.08 -15.41 10.73
N GLN A 50 -3.79 -15.70 10.75
CA GLN A 50 -2.80 -15.00 9.90
C GLN A 50 -3.02 -15.27 8.41
N GLU A 51 -3.35 -16.51 8.04
CA GLU A 51 -3.66 -16.87 6.65
C GLU A 51 -4.93 -16.18 6.17
N GLN A 52 -5.97 -16.12 7.00
CA GLN A 52 -7.19 -15.36 6.72
C GLN A 52 -6.86 -13.89 6.48
N GLN A 53 -6.05 -13.27 7.36
CA GLN A 53 -5.67 -11.87 7.23
C GLN A 53 -4.93 -11.56 5.92
N VAL A 54 -4.00 -12.43 5.51
CA VAL A 54 -3.29 -12.28 4.23
C VAL A 54 -4.27 -12.35 3.05
N ILE A 55 -5.24 -13.27 3.08
CA ILE A 55 -6.25 -13.37 2.02
C ILE A 55 -7.09 -12.07 1.95
N GLU A 56 -7.52 -11.55 3.09
CA GLU A 56 -8.23 -10.26 3.18
C GLU A 56 -7.39 -9.12 2.61
N ASN A 57 -6.13 -9.01 3.02
CA ASN A 57 -5.21 -7.97 2.54
C ASN A 57 -4.95 -8.06 1.03
N VAL A 58 -4.87 -9.28 0.46
CA VAL A 58 -4.73 -9.46 -0.99
C VAL A 58 -5.93 -8.89 -1.75
N PHE A 59 -7.16 -9.10 -1.26
CA PHE A 59 -8.35 -8.50 -1.87
C PHE A 59 -8.39 -6.97 -1.73
N GLU A 60 -7.81 -6.44 -0.64
CA GLU A 60 -7.73 -5.00 -0.43
C GLU A 60 -6.78 -4.29 -1.42
N LEU A 61 -5.81 -5.01 -2.03
CA LEU A 61 -4.88 -4.40 -3.00
C LEU A 61 -5.57 -3.69 -4.17
N ASP A 62 -6.73 -4.18 -4.60
CA ASP A 62 -7.50 -3.61 -5.71
C ASP A 62 -8.30 -2.35 -5.30
N THR A 63 -8.44 -2.11 -4.00
CA THR A 63 -9.21 -0.99 -3.45
C THR A 63 -8.37 0.03 -2.69
N ARG A 64 -7.24 -0.37 -2.13
CA ARG A 64 -6.31 0.52 -1.42
C ARG A 64 -5.48 1.33 -2.42
N THR A 65 -5.45 2.64 -2.23
CA THR A 65 -4.62 3.54 -3.03
C THR A 65 -3.16 3.49 -2.57
N VAL A 66 -2.26 3.93 -3.44
CA VAL A 66 -0.82 4.02 -3.16
C VAL A 66 -0.53 4.90 -1.94
N GLU A 67 -1.34 5.92 -1.68
CA GLU A 67 -1.20 6.83 -0.54
C GLU A 67 -1.28 6.11 0.81
N SER A 68 -2.00 4.98 0.87
CA SER A 68 -2.16 4.20 2.10
C SER A 68 -0.90 3.42 2.52
N ALA A 69 0.08 3.26 1.62
CA ALA A 69 1.29 2.46 1.85
C ALA A 69 2.58 3.21 1.55
N MET A 70 2.53 4.40 0.93
CA MET A 70 3.71 5.16 0.56
C MET A 70 4.39 5.81 1.78
N THR A 71 5.70 6.04 1.66
CA THR A 71 6.41 6.97 2.51
C THR A 71 6.07 8.40 2.08
N PRO A 72 5.43 9.23 2.92
CA PRO A 72 5.00 10.56 2.53
C PRO A 72 6.18 11.51 2.31
N ARG A 73 5.97 12.55 1.49
CA ARG A 73 6.96 13.56 1.12
C ARG A 73 7.80 14.08 2.29
N SER A 74 7.19 14.31 3.44
CA SER A 74 7.85 14.85 4.63
C SER A 74 8.91 13.93 5.25
N ARG A 75 8.86 12.63 4.93
CA ARG A 75 9.79 11.60 5.41
C ARG A 75 10.83 11.19 4.36
N ILE A 76 10.75 11.73 3.13
CA ILE A 76 11.67 11.34 2.06
C ILE A 76 13.05 11.93 2.33
N VAL A 77 14.05 11.07 2.38
CA VAL A 77 15.47 11.47 2.39
C VAL A 77 15.96 11.53 0.95
N HIS A 78 16.49 12.67 0.55
CA HIS A 78 16.98 12.89 -0.81
C HIS A 78 18.33 13.62 -0.78
N PHE A 79 19.07 13.53 -1.88
CA PHE A 79 20.29 14.28 -2.14
C PHE A 79 20.03 15.32 -3.22
N LEU A 80 20.77 16.42 -3.16
CA LEU A 80 20.91 17.32 -4.29
C LEU A 80 22.06 16.85 -5.18
N GLN A 81 21.99 17.13 -6.48
CA GLN A 81 23.05 16.73 -7.42
C GLN A 81 24.43 17.35 -7.08
N ASP A 82 24.42 18.50 -6.45
CA ASP A 82 25.61 19.26 -6.04
C ASP A 82 26.07 18.97 -4.59
N ASP A 83 25.36 18.07 -3.87
CA ASP A 83 25.80 17.62 -2.54
C ASP A 83 27.20 16.96 -2.64
N ASP A 84 28.08 17.33 -1.75
CA ASP A 84 29.42 16.74 -1.67
C ASP A 84 29.40 15.36 -0.97
N ALA A 85 30.48 14.60 -1.13
CA ALA A 85 30.60 13.26 -0.55
C ALA A 85 30.43 13.23 0.98
N ALA A 86 30.84 14.33 1.67
CA ALA A 86 30.72 14.40 3.12
C ALA A 86 29.26 14.56 3.56
N VAL A 87 28.49 15.39 2.85
CA VAL A 87 27.03 15.56 3.08
C VAL A 87 26.29 14.25 2.80
N ILE A 88 26.59 13.60 1.67
CA ILE A 88 25.97 12.32 1.28
C ILE A 88 26.22 11.26 2.36
N THR A 89 27.49 11.08 2.75
CA THR A 89 27.88 10.07 3.74
C THR A 89 27.27 10.34 5.12
N ALA A 90 27.25 11.62 5.56
CA ALA A 90 26.65 12.00 6.84
C ALA A 90 25.15 11.73 6.86
N ARG A 91 24.45 12.02 5.76
CA ARG A 91 22.99 11.79 5.65
C ARG A 91 22.63 10.30 5.63
N ILE A 92 23.42 9.48 4.92
CA ILE A 92 23.27 8.02 4.94
C ILE A 92 23.47 7.46 6.36
N ALA A 93 24.48 7.96 7.09
CA ALA A 93 24.76 7.51 8.45
C ALA A 93 23.66 7.89 9.45
N GLN A 94 22.99 9.03 9.25
CA GLN A 94 21.89 9.48 10.11
C GLN A 94 20.56 8.79 9.79
N GLN A 95 20.28 8.56 8.52
CA GLN A 95 19.01 8.00 8.04
C GLN A 95 19.30 6.95 6.94
N PRO A 96 19.63 5.72 7.33
CA PRO A 96 19.97 4.66 6.38
C PRO A 96 18.73 4.17 5.64
N HIS A 97 18.79 4.21 4.31
CA HIS A 97 17.79 3.65 3.39
C HIS A 97 18.48 2.84 2.29
N ALA A 98 17.74 1.94 1.64
CA ALA A 98 18.27 1.19 0.51
C ALA A 98 18.48 2.06 -0.73
N THR A 99 17.53 2.98 -0.98
CA THR A 99 17.51 3.87 -2.16
C THR A 99 17.25 5.31 -1.74
N TYR A 100 17.95 6.23 -2.36
CA TYR A 100 17.82 7.68 -2.14
C TYR A 100 17.46 8.38 -3.43
N LEU A 101 16.53 9.35 -3.36
CA LEU A 101 16.27 10.23 -4.49
C LEU A 101 17.39 11.21 -4.70
N VAL A 102 17.65 11.55 -5.97
CA VAL A 102 18.56 12.61 -6.37
C VAL A 102 17.77 13.67 -7.12
N CYS A 103 17.88 14.91 -6.64
CA CYS A 103 17.12 16.05 -7.12
C CYS A 103 18.06 17.15 -7.62
N GLU A 104 17.60 17.98 -8.57
CA GLU A 104 18.38 19.10 -9.08
C GLU A 104 18.41 20.27 -8.10
N SER A 105 17.24 20.72 -7.63
CA SER A 105 17.13 21.92 -6.78
C SER A 105 16.26 21.69 -5.54
N ASN A 106 15.22 20.89 -5.69
CA ASN A 106 14.29 20.51 -4.63
C ASN A 106 13.66 19.16 -4.97
N ILE A 107 12.87 18.62 -4.04
CA ILE A 107 12.29 17.27 -4.17
C ILE A 107 11.35 17.11 -5.37
N ASP A 108 10.80 18.19 -5.94
CA ASP A 108 9.92 18.11 -7.10
C ASP A 108 10.70 18.00 -8.43
N HIS A 109 11.99 18.33 -8.41
CA HIS A 109 12.88 18.21 -9.58
C HIS A 109 13.74 16.95 -9.46
N VAL A 110 13.09 15.79 -9.52
CA VAL A 110 13.77 14.49 -9.42
C VAL A 110 14.54 14.21 -10.71
N VAL A 111 15.83 13.94 -10.57
CA VAL A 111 16.75 13.56 -11.65
C VAL A 111 16.86 12.05 -11.76
N GLY A 112 16.76 11.35 -10.63
CA GLY A 112 16.86 9.90 -10.56
C GLY A 112 16.98 9.41 -9.13
N CYS A 113 17.49 8.22 -8.96
CA CYS A 113 17.78 7.62 -7.66
C CYS A 113 19.16 6.98 -7.65
N VAL A 114 19.66 6.70 -6.45
CA VAL A 114 20.91 5.99 -6.21
C VAL A 114 20.71 4.95 -5.11
N ASP A 115 21.25 3.76 -5.30
CA ASP A 115 21.24 2.71 -4.31
C ASP A 115 22.40 2.87 -3.32
N ALA A 116 22.12 2.66 -2.04
CA ALA A 116 23.13 2.70 -1.00
C ALA A 116 24.25 1.69 -1.23
N SER A 117 23.94 0.53 -1.79
CA SER A 117 24.92 -0.49 -2.16
C SER A 117 25.93 -0.02 -3.19
N ASP A 118 25.49 0.75 -4.21
CA ASP A 118 26.39 1.30 -5.21
C ASP A 118 27.30 2.39 -4.63
N LEU A 119 26.75 3.22 -3.74
CA LEU A 119 27.56 4.20 -2.98
C LEU A 119 28.60 3.50 -2.09
N PHE A 120 28.20 2.41 -1.40
CA PHE A 120 29.11 1.64 -0.57
C PHE A 120 30.26 1.01 -1.37
N VAL A 121 29.97 0.44 -2.55
CA VAL A 121 31.00 -0.09 -3.45
C VAL A 121 32.01 1.00 -3.86
N ARG A 122 31.54 2.23 -4.14
CA ARG A 122 32.41 3.37 -4.44
C ARG A 122 33.33 3.70 -3.29
N VAL A 123 32.80 3.77 -2.06
CA VAL A 123 33.61 4.00 -0.85
C VAL A 123 34.70 2.96 -0.70
N LEU A 124 34.37 1.67 -0.86
CA LEU A 124 35.35 0.58 -0.75
C LEU A 124 36.44 0.63 -1.81
N ARG A 125 36.14 1.15 -3.00
CA ARG A 125 37.09 1.29 -4.12
C ARG A 125 37.86 2.60 -4.07
N ASN A 126 37.62 3.45 -3.08
CA ASN A 126 38.15 4.84 -3.02
C ASN A 126 37.85 5.66 -4.29
N GLU A 127 36.68 5.37 -4.93
CA GLU A 127 36.21 6.14 -6.07
C GLU A 127 35.45 7.39 -5.59
N PRO A 128 35.44 8.48 -6.37
CA PRO A 128 34.73 9.70 -5.98
C PRO A 128 33.22 9.46 -5.94
N ILE A 129 32.58 9.95 -4.88
CA ILE A 129 31.13 10.01 -4.76
C ILE A 129 30.70 11.38 -5.27
N ALA A 130 30.11 11.42 -6.47
CA ALA A 130 29.49 12.60 -7.03
C ALA A 130 28.21 12.21 -7.79
N LEU A 131 27.17 13.03 -7.66
CA LEU A 131 25.85 12.76 -8.24
C LEU A 131 25.64 13.51 -9.56
N GLN A 132 26.67 14.13 -10.11
CA GLN A 132 26.66 14.79 -11.41
C GLN A 132 27.96 14.55 -12.19
N GLY A 133 27.92 14.79 -13.49
CA GLY A 133 29.06 14.61 -14.40
C GLY A 133 29.45 13.15 -14.64
N GLU A 134 30.70 12.93 -15.10
CA GLU A 134 31.21 11.59 -15.39
C GLU A 134 31.19 10.62 -14.19
N PRO A 135 31.50 11.04 -12.94
CA PRO A 135 31.42 10.14 -11.78
C PRO A 135 30.00 9.64 -11.49
N ALA A 136 28.94 10.36 -11.90
CA ALA A 136 27.58 9.94 -11.73
C ALA A 136 27.13 8.85 -12.72
N LYS A 137 27.89 8.64 -13.82
CA LYS A 137 27.60 7.59 -14.77
C LYS A 137 27.64 6.21 -14.12
N GLY A 138 26.54 5.46 -14.27
CA GLY A 138 26.39 4.13 -13.68
C GLY A 138 26.05 4.11 -12.19
N LEU A 139 26.00 5.30 -11.54
CA LEU A 139 25.52 5.44 -10.17
C LEU A 139 24.06 5.92 -10.14
N LEU A 140 23.77 6.95 -10.94
CA LEU A 140 22.43 7.52 -11.05
C LEU A 140 21.56 6.66 -11.96
N ARG A 141 20.43 6.19 -11.44
CA ARG A 141 19.43 5.40 -12.16
C ARG A 141 18.17 6.22 -12.40
N LYS A 142 17.45 5.89 -13.47
CA LYS A 142 16.11 6.44 -13.69
C LYS A 142 15.18 5.93 -12.62
N VAL A 143 14.27 6.77 -12.17
CA VAL A 143 13.24 6.41 -11.20
C VAL A 143 11.88 6.29 -11.90
N LEU A 144 11.10 5.30 -11.50
CA LEU A 144 9.72 5.14 -11.95
C LEU A 144 8.85 6.23 -11.31
N MET A 145 8.04 6.91 -12.11
CA MET A 145 7.08 7.93 -11.65
C MET A 145 5.67 7.35 -11.74
N ILE A 146 4.92 7.37 -10.64
CA ILE A 146 3.59 6.77 -10.54
C ILE A 146 2.60 7.83 -10.04
N PRO A 147 1.38 7.95 -10.66
CA PRO A 147 0.31 8.80 -10.14
C PRO A 147 -0.20 8.33 -8.78
N ASP A 148 -0.58 9.27 -7.92
CA ASP A 148 -1.11 9.05 -6.56
C ASP A 148 -2.47 8.32 -6.51
N ARG A 149 -3.20 8.27 -7.63
CA ARG A 149 -4.52 7.62 -7.73
C ARG A 149 -4.49 6.11 -7.95
N LEU A 150 -3.31 5.55 -8.26
CA LEU A 150 -3.23 4.11 -8.54
C LEU A 150 -3.51 3.28 -7.29
N THR A 151 -4.14 2.14 -7.51
CA THR A 151 -4.28 1.11 -6.48
C THR A 151 -2.96 0.37 -6.27
N LEU A 152 -2.80 -0.29 -5.12
CA LEU A 152 -1.61 -1.08 -4.84
C LEU A 152 -1.40 -2.23 -5.85
N SER A 153 -2.50 -2.80 -6.36
CA SER A 153 -2.48 -3.82 -7.41
C SER A 153 -1.92 -3.27 -8.73
N GLU A 154 -2.33 -2.04 -9.10
CA GLU A 154 -1.81 -1.35 -10.29
C GLU A 154 -0.33 -0.99 -10.12
N VAL A 155 0.08 -0.55 -8.93
CA VAL A 155 1.50 -0.28 -8.60
C VAL A 155 2.37 -1.52 -8.76
N LEU A 156 1.92 -2.69 -8.26
CA LEU A 156 2.62 -3.97 -8.47
C LEU A 156 2.77 -4.30 -9.97
N THR A 157 1.75 -3.98 -10.75
CA THR A 157 1.80 -4.17 -12.20
C THR A 157 2.84 -3.24 -12.85
N GLN A 158 2.93 -1.98 -12.42
CA GLN A 158 3.93 -1.02 -12.88
C GLN A 158 5.35 -1.47 -12.52
N PHE A 159 5.59 -1.87 -11.27
CA PHE A 159 6.88 -2.40 -10.84
C PHE A 159 7.34 -3.59 -11.69
N ARG A 160 6.44 -4.55 -11.93
CA ARG A 160 6.74 -5.73 -12.75
C ARG A 160 7.05 -5.38 -14.20
N GLN A 161 6.32 -4.42 -14.79
CA GLN A 161 6.53 -3.99 -16.18
C GLN A 161 7.83 -3.21 -16.36
N ALA A 162 8.15 -2.34 -15.39
CA ALA A 162 9.36 -1.53 -15.40
C ALA A 162 10.61 -2.32 -14.96
N HIS A 163 10.45 -3.48 -14.31
CA HIS A 163 11.53 -4.24 -13.64
C HIS A 163 12.21 -3.39 -12.55
N GLU A 164 11.40 -2.59 -11.84
CA GLU A 164 11.84 -1.72 -10.76
C GLU A 164 11.12 -2.12 -9.46
N ASP A 165 11.68 -1.76 -8.31
CA ASP A 165 11.15 -2.01 -6.98
C ASP A 165 10.97 -0.74 -6.15
N PHE A 166 11.26 0.42 -6.76
CA PHE A 166 11.16 1.74 -6.14
C PHE A 166 10.50 2.72 -7.11
N ALA A 167 9.58 3.57 -6.60
CA ALA A 167 8.90 4.58 -7.40
C ALA A 167 8.66 5.86 -6.62
N VAL A 168 8.62 6.98 -7.35
CA VAL A 168 8.19 8.30 -6.87
C VAL A 168 6.72 8.47 -7.20
N ILE A 169 5.94 8.88 -6.21
CA ILE A 169 4.52 9.17 -6.36
C ILE A 169 4.34 10.65 -6.62
N VAL A 170 3.58 10.97 -7.67
CA VAL A 170 3.30 12.34 -8.08
C VAL A 170 1.81 12.60 -8.19
N ASN A 171 1.39 13.81 -7.83
CA ASN A 171 0.03 14.25 -8.03
C ASN A 171 -0.20 14.79 -9.46
N GLU A 172 -1.41 15.29 -9.75
CA GLU A 172 -1.83 15.86 -11.04
C GLU A 172 -1.03 17.11 -11.47
N TYR A 173 -0.35 17.74 -10.53
CA TYR A 173 0.53 18.91 -10.77
C TYR A 173 1.99 18.50 -10.96
N SER A 174 2.28 17.19 -11.05
CA SER A 174 3.64 16.63 -11.12
C SER A 174 4.50 16.96 -9.89
N LEU A 175 3.88 17.24 -8.75
CA LEU A 175 4.58 17.43 -7.48
C LEU A 175 4.73 16.09 -6.78
N VAL A 176 5.89 15.85 -6.19
CA VAL A 176 6.17 14.64 -5.41
C VAL A 176 5.35 14.66 -4.12
N VAL A 177 4.51 13.63 -3.92
CA VAL A 177 3.71 13.45 -2.70
C VAL A 177 4.26 12.34 -1.82
N GLY A 178 5.01 11.40 -2.38
CA GLY A 178 5.60 10.29 -1.64
C GLY A 178 6.56 9.46 -2.48
N VAL A 179 7.06 8.40 -1.87
CA VAL A 179 7.78 7.30 -2.53
C VAL A 179 7.21 5.98 -2.05
N ILE A 180 7.29 4.95 -2.87
CA ILE A 180 6.85 3.61 -2.52
C ILE A 180 7.85 2.58 -3.03
N THR A 181 8.07 1.54 -2.24
CA THR A 181 8.86 0.38 -2.62
C THR A 181 7.98 -0.84 -2.80
N LEU A 182 8.51 -1.86 -3.49
CA LEU A 182 7.86 -3.17 -3.54
C LEU A 182 7.67 -3.75 -2.14
N ASN A 183 8.63 -3.52 -1.23
CA ASN A 183 8.54 -3.98 0.15
C ASN A 183 7.38 -3.34 0.91
N ASP A 184 7.08 -2.06 0.70
CA ASP A 184 5.93 -1.38 1.33
C ASP A 184 4.61 -2.05 0.92
N VAL A 185 4.46 -2.36 -0.38
CA VAL A 185 3.28 -3.08 -0.87
C VAL A 185 3.21 -4.49 -0.31
N MET A 186 4.33 -5.21 -0.28
CA MET A 186 4.37 -6.58 0.29
C MET A 186 4.11 -6.58 1.79
N SER A 187 4.61 -5.59 2.53
CA SER A 187 4.31 -5.43 3.97
C SER A 187 2.83 -5.19 4.21
N THR A 188 2.15 -4.44 3.33
CA THR A 188 0.70 -4.26 3.39
C THR A 188 -0.05 -5.59 3.22
N VAL A 189 0.42 -6.48 2.33
CA VAL A 189 -0.18 -7.81 2.12
C VAL A 189 0.08 -8.74 3.29
N MET A 190 1.36 -8.83 3.71
CA MET A 190 1.79 -9.77 4.74
C MET A 190 1.42 -9.30 6.16
N GLY A 191 1.20 -7.99 6.37
CA GLY A 191 0.89 -7.43 7.68
C GLY A 191 1.97 -7.79 8.70
N SER A 192 1.55 -8.13 9.90
CA SER A 192 2.44 -8.49 11.03
C SER A 192 3.31 -9.73 10.83
N LEU A 193 3.19 -10.44 9.69
CA LEU A 193 4.03 -11.61 9.39
C LEU A 193 5.46 -11.22 8.98
N VAL A 194 5.67 -10.03 8.42
CA VAL A 194 6.97 -9.63 7.84
C VAL A 194 7.77 -8.75 8.77
N ASP A 195 7.13 -8.01 9.66
CA ASP A 195 7.84 -7.07 10.53
C ASP A 195 7.33 -7.11 11.98
N PRO A 196 7.87 -8.01 12.81
CA PRO A 196 7.58 -8.00 14.25
C PRO A 196 8.25 -6.85 15.01
N GLY A 197 9.02 -5.99 14.32
CA GLY A 197 9.87 -4.94 14.90
C GLY A 197 9.56 -3.52 14.49
N ASP A 198 8.66 -3.28 13.51
CA ASP A 198 8.15 -1.95 13.25
C ASP A 198 7.27 -1.52 14.44
N GLU A 199 7.47 -0.27 14.91
CA GLU A 199 6.64 0.32 15.97
C GLU A 199 5.17 0.07 15.60
N GLU A 200 4.46 -0.69 16.45
CA GLU A 200 3.05 -0.98 16.23
C GLU A 200 2.31 0.33 16.02
N GLN A 201 1.88 0.60 14.79
CA GLN A 201 1.13 1.82 14.45
C GLN A 201 -0.17 1.92 15.25
N ILE A 202 -0.63 0.80 15.81
CA ILE A 202 -1.84 0.69 16.61
C ILE A 202 -1.52 -0.08 17.90
N VAL A 203 -1.49 0.61 19.04
CA VAL A 203 -1.22 0.04 20.35
C VAL A 203 -2.45 0.20 21.24
N ARG A 204 -2.95 -0.90 21.80
CA ARG A 204 -3.98 -0.86 22.83
C ARG A 204 -3.32 -0.71 24.20
N ARG A 205 -3.69 0.34 24.93
CA ARG A 205 -3.19 0.58 26.30
C ARG A 205 -3.95 -0.25 27.33
N ASP A 206 -3.36 -0.44 28.51
CA ASP A 206 -3.95 -1.17 29.63
C ASP A 206 -5.25 -0.53 30.14
N ASP A 207 -5.41 0.79 29.96
CA ASP A 207 -6.63 1.53 30.32
C ASP A 207 -7.77 1.37 29.30
N GLY A 208 -7.54 0.59 28.23
CA GLY A 208 -8.49 0.34 27.16
C GLY A 208 -8.50 1.40 26.05
N SER A 209 -7.71 2.47 26.18
CA SER A 209 -7.51 3.44 25.11
C SER A 209 -6.57 2.91 24.00
N TRP A 210 -6.58 3.58 22.85
CA TRP A 210 -5.75 3.23 21.73
C TRP A 210 -4.77 4.37 21.42
N LEU A 211 -3.52 4.00 21.21
CA LEU A 211 -2.51 4.88 20.62
C LEU A 211 -2.36 4.48 19.16
N MET A 212 -2.54 5.43 18.26
CA MET A 212 -2.43 5.18 16.82
C MET A 212 -1.61 6.27 16.15
N ASP A 213 -0.74 5.90 15.20
CA ASP A 213 -0.05 6.87 14.36
C ASP A 213 -1.07 7.58 13.46
N GLY A 214 -0.89 8.88 13.23
CA GLY A 214 -1.76 9.66 12.33
C GLY A 214 -1.72 9.18 10.88
N LEU A 215 -0.67 8.51 10.47
CA LEU A 215 -0.52 7.92 9.13
C LEU A 215 -1.14 6.51 9.03
N THR A 216 -1.65 5.96 10.14
CA THR A 216 -2.35 4.66 10.12
C THR A 216 -3.48 4.68 9.10
N PRO A 217 -3.54 3.72 8.18
CA PRO A 217 -4.64 3.58 7.24
C PRO A 217 -5.99 3.43 7.96
N VAL A 218 -7.02 4.11 7.46
CA VAL A 218 -8.36 4.08 8.08
C VAL A 218 -8.93 2.66 8.16
N GLY A 219 -8.64 1.82 7.16
CA GLY A 219 -9.05 0.41 7.17
C GLY A 219 -8.48 -0.36 8.36
N ASP A 220 -7.21 -0.13 8.71
CA ASP A 220 -6.54 -0.79 9.83
C ASP A 220 -7.09 -0.28 11.18
N MET A 221 -7.35 1.03 11.29
CA MET A 221 -8.02 1.62 12.44
C MET A 221 -9.42 1.00 12.66
N VAL A 222 -10.24 0.92 11.63
CA VAL A 222 -11.59 0.35 11.69
C VAL A 222 -11.55 -1.10 12.16
N ARG A 223 -10.63 -1.87 11.60
CA ARG A 223 -10.42 -3.28 11.97
C ARG A 223 -10.00 -3.43 13.43
N ALA A 224 -9.03 -2.64 13.89
CA ALA A 224 -8.55 -2.66 15.27
C ALA A 224 -9.63 -2.30 16.26
N LEU A 225 -10.48 -1.32 15.94
CA LEU A 225 -11.60 -0.89 16.78
C LEU A 225 -12.82 -1.81 16.69
N GLY A 226 -12.89 -2.74 15.73
CA GLY A 226 -14.08 -3.55 15.45
C GLY A 226 -15.27 -2.70 15.01
N ALA A 227 -15.02 -1.53 14.39
CA ALA A 227 -16.05 -0.60 13.96
C ALA A 227 -16.66 -1.04 12.62
N ASP A 228 -17.89 -0.60 12.36
CA ASP A 228 -18.51 -0.81 11.05
C ASP A 228 -17.92 0.18 10.03
N PRO A 229 -17.28 -0.31 8.97
CA PRO A 229 -16.78 0.55 7.91
C PRO A 229 -17.87 1.44 7.29
N GLU A 230 -19.13 0.96 7.22
CA GLU A 230 -20.24 1.71 6.66
C GLU A 230 -20.65 2.92 7.52
N ALA A 231 -20.30 2.92 8.81
CA ALA A 231 -20.61 4.00 9.74
C ALA A 231 -19.69 5.24 9.61
N LEU A 232 -18.61 5.14 8.84
CA LEU A 232 -17.66 6.24 8.68
C LEU A 232 -18.23 7.36 7.80
N PRO A 233 -18.19 8.64 8.26
CA PRO A 233 -18.68 9.77 7.48
C PRO A 233 -17.75 10.10 6.31
N GLN A 234 -18.30 10.57 5.19
CA GLN A 234 -17.57 11.14 4.04
C GLN A 234 -16.46 10.23 3.46
N ARG A 235 -16.75 8.93 3.30
CA ARG A 235 -15.84 7.96 2.69
C ARG A 235 -15.25 8.47 1.36
N GLY A 236 -13.99 8.12 1.12
CA GLY A 236 -13.25 8.49 -0.09
C GLY A 236 -12.66 9.92 -0.06
N GLN A 237 -12.75 10.62 1.08
CA GLN A 237 -12.08 11.91 1.27
C GLN A 237 -10.82 11.81 2.13
N TYR A 238 -10.49 10.62 2.62
CA TYR A 238 -9.34 10.37 3.49
C TYR A 238 -8.93 8.90 3.45
N ASP A 239 -7.63 8.64 3.53
CA ASP A 239 -7.04 7.30 3.57
C ASP A 239 -6.35 7.00 4.91
N THR A 240 -6.02 8.03 5.71
CA THR A 240 -5.31 7.90 6.99
C THR A 240 -6.14 8.42 8.16
N LEU A 241 -5.78 8.00 9.38
CA LEU A 241 -6.40 8.46 10.63
C LEU A 241 -6.33 9.99 10.76
N ALA A 242 -5.19 10.62 10.45
CA ALA A 242 -5.08 12.08 10.48
C ALA A 242 -6.03 12.74 9.48
N GLY A 243 -6.12 12.22 8.25
CA GLY A 243 -7.07 12.68 7.25
C GLY A 243 -8.52 12.56 7.73
N PHE A 244 -8.91 11.42 8.30
CA PHE A 244 -10.21 11.19 8.91
C PHE A 244 -10.52 12.23 10.01
N LEU A 245 -9.57 12.45 10.94
CA LEU A 245 -9.74 13.43 12.02
C LEU A 245 -9.86 14.85 11.51
N MET A 246 -9.09 15.25 10.48
CA MET A 246 -9.21 16.58 9.85
C MET A 246 -10.59 16.79 9.23
N VAL A 247 -11.11 15.80 8.52
CA VAL A 247 -12.46 15.86 7.92
C VAL A 247 -13.54 15.93 9.01
N LEU A 248 -13.41 15.09 10.07
CA LEU A 248 -14.38 15.02 11.16
C LEU A 248 -14.39 16.30 12.01
N LEU A 249 -13.21 16.78 12.40
CA LEU A 249 -13.06 17.93 13.29
C LEU A 249 -13.11 19.27 12.55
N ARG A 250 -13.00 19.26 11.22
CA ARG A 250 -12.91 20.45 10.35
C ARG A 250 -11.78 21.40 10.77
N ARG A 251 -10.71 20.87 11.34
CA ARG A 251 -9.50 21.59 11.75
C ARG A 251 -8.34 20.62 11.82
N ILE A 252 -7.13 21.15 11.73
CA ILE A 252 -5.91 20.39 11.97
C ILE A 252 -5.88 20.05 13.48
N PRO A 253 -5.78 18.77 13.84
CA PRO A 253 -5.76 18.33 15.23
C PRO A 253 -4.51 18.78 15.97
#